data_d37b8ddfb97df24d4d4a102fa2394a60
#
_entry.id   d37b8ddfb97df24d4d4a102fa2394a60
#
_cell.length_a   1.000
_cell.length_b   1.000
_cell.length_c   1.000
_cell.angle_alpha   90.00
_cell.angle_beta   90.00
_cell.angle_gamma   90.00
#
_symmetry.space_group_name_H-M   'P 1'
#
loop_
_entity.id
_entity.type
_entity.pdbx_description
1 polymer ?
#
loop_
_entity_poly.entity_id
_entity_poly.type
_entity_poly.pdbx_seq_one_letter_code
_entity_poly.pdbx_strand_id
1 'polypeptide(L)'
;MFLRKMAALTAVAAVILAACTSSSPGASAGEGCLIGVSWNDYDQERWKKADEPAMKESIEAAGGTYTRTDAKTSSEQQLTDIDNLLGQGVGAIILLSKDTEVIQPALDRAADQDVPVIAYDRLIEGENIFYITFDNKRVGKIIGETILGLVPEGNYAIILGDATDANAQFLRDGMTEAGVPALDDDDGPIDVVFEQNTPDWSTEGARNNMEAALNSTDPVNDIDAVLAENDGMAGGAIEALDAVGLTVPIGGQDGDIAALNRVALG
;
A
#
# COMPACT_ATOMS: atom_id res chain seq x y z
N MET A 1 24.21 1.45 -15.05
CA MET A 1 23.13 1.25 -14.08
C MET A 1 22.01 2.28 -14.23
N PHE A 2 22.27 3.47 -14.75
CA PHE A 2 21.27 4.53 -15.01
C PHE A 2 20.34 4.30 -16.21
N LEU A 3 20.78 3.58 -17.27
CA LEU A 3 19.97 3.36 -18.47
C LEU A 3 18.79 2.37 -18.32
N ARG A 4 18.84 1.47 -17.32
CA ARG A 4 17.72 0.51 -17.07
C ARG A 4 16.53 1.12 -16.34
N LYS A 5 16.75 2.18 -15.58
CA LYS A 5 15.68 2.88 -14.84
C LYS A 5 14.81 3.79 -15.73
N MET A 6 15.38 4.31 -16.82
CA MET A 6 14.63 5.11 -17.79
C MET A 6 13.68 4.29 -18.68
N ALA A 7 13.95 3.00 -18.90
CA ALA A 7 13.11 2.17 -19.76
C ALA A 7 11.77 1.76 -19.09
N ALA A 8 11.70 1.69 -17.79
CA ALA A 8 10.46 1.36 -17.07
C ALA A 8 9.49 2.56 -17.01
N LEU A 9 10.01 3.78 -16.80
CA LEU A 9 9.16 4.99 -16.82
C LEU A 9 8.57 5.28 -18.21
N THR A 10 9.32 4.99 -19.29
CA THR A 10 8.82 5.18 -20.65
C THR A 10 7.71 4.19 -21.04
N ALA A 11 7.65 3.00 -20.42
CA ALA A 11 6.61 2.04 -20.71
C ALA A 11 5.24 2.46 -20.12
N VAL A 12 5.21 3.04 -18.92
CA VAL A 12 3.97 3.53 -18.29
C VAL A 12 3.41 4.75 -19.05
N ALA A 13 4.27 5.68 -19.46
CA ALA A 13 3.85 6.81 -20.27
C ALA A 13 3.30 6.38 -21.64
N ALA A 14 3.82 5.29 -22.24
CA ALA A 14 3.36 4.79 -23.53
C ALA A 14 1.98 4.11 -23.46
N VAL A 15 1.64 3.47 -22.35
CA VAL A 15 0.32 2.82 -22.17
C VAL A 15 -0.77 3.89 -21.97
N ILE A 16 -0.48 4.95 -21.22
CA ILE A 16 -1.43 6.05 -20.99
C ILE A 16 -1.70 6.81 -22.32
N LEU A 17 -0.70 7.03 -23.16
CA LEU A 17 -0.87 7.67 -24.47
C LEU A 17 -1.67 6.81 -25.46
N ALA A 18 -1.59 5.48 -25.35
CA ALA A 18 -2.36 4.58 -26.22
C ALA A 18 -3.87 4.60 -25.89
N ALA A 19 -4.23 4.78 -24.63
CA ALA A 19 -5.63 4.84 -24.17
C ALA A 19 -6.36 6.08 -24.74
N CYS A 20 -5.66 7.21 -24.89
CA CYS A 20 -6.26 8.45 -25.39
C CYS A 20 -6.24 8.59 -26.94
N THR A 21 -5.69 7.60 -27.65
CA THR A 21 -5.69 7.60 -29.13
C THR A 21 -6.87 6.89 -29.76
N SER A 22 -7.70 6.16 -29.00
CA SER A 22 -8.99 5.64 -29.47
C SER A 22 -10.01 6.79 -29.48
N SER A 23 -9.90 7.67 -30.45
CA SER A 23 -10.73 8.85 -30.62
C SER A 23 -12.19 8.48 -30.89
N SER A 24 -13.12 8.91 -30.06
CA SER A 24 -14.44 9.31 -30.51
C SER A 24 -14.29 10.36 -31.62
N PRO A 25 -15.10 10.32 -32.69
CA PRO A 25 -15.06 11.32 -33.76
C PRO A 25 -15.56 12.67 -33.22
N GLY A 26 -14.66 13.48 -32.69
CA GLY A 26 -15.00 14.80 -32.14
C GLY A 26 -13.95 15.41 -31.22
N ALA A 27 -12.94 14.68 -30.77
CA ALA A 27 -11.86 15.26 -29.99
C ALA A 27 -10.90 16.02 -30.89
N SER A 28 -10.84 17.35 -30.75
CA SER A 28 -9.88 18.19 -31.44
C SER A 28 -8.46 17.84 -30.99
N ALA A 29 -7.55 17.70 -31.94
CA ALA A 29 -6.13 17.51 -31.68
C ALA A 29 -5.59 18.73 -30.90
N GLY A 30 -5.54 18.66 -29.57
CA GLY A 30 -5.06 19.77 -28.73
C GLY A 30 -5.46 19.74 -27.27
N GLU A 31 -6.47 18.96 -26.89
CA GLU A 31 -6.80 18.77 -25.47
C GLU A 31 -6.15 17.46 -24.98
N GLY A 32 -5.29 17.56 -23.98
CA GLY A 32 -4.62 16.41 -23.37
C GLY A 32 -5.63 15.46 -22.72
N CYS A 33 -5.29 14.17 -22.66
CA CYS A 33 -6.12 13.16 -22.00
C CYS A 33 -6.33 13.50 -20.53
N LEU A 34 -7.57 13.51 -20.06
CA LEU A 34 -7.88 13.66 -18.63
C LEU A 34 -7.71 12.29 -17.94
N ILE A 35 -6.81 12.23 -17.00
CA ILE A 35 -6.54 11.02 -16.19
C ILE A 35 -7.12 11.23 -14.79
N GLY A 36 -8.04 10.32 -14.40
CA GLY A 36 -8.62 10.30 -13.08
C GLY A 36 -7.82 9.40 -12.14
N VAL A 37 -7.54 9.86 -10.92
CA VAL A 37 -6.94 9.03 -9.88
C VAL A 37 -7.91 8.92 -8.71
N SER A 38 -8.29 7.69 -8.36
CA SER A 38 -9.16 7.41 -7.22
C SER A 38 -8.34 6.81 -6.08
N TRP A 39 -8.16 7.61 -5.03
CA TRP A 39 -7.46 7.20 -3.82
C TRP A 39 -8.43 6.55 -2.82
N ASN A 40 -7.98 5.48 -2.15
CA ASN A 40 -8.73 4.85 -1.05
C ASN A 40 -8.69 5.69 0.23
N ASP A 41 -7.50 6.20 0.57
CA ASP A 41 -7.22 7.08 1.70
C ASP A 41 -6.03 7.98 1.36
N TYR A 42 -6.32 9.19 0.91
CA TYR A 42 -5.28 10.12 0.46
C TYR A 42 -4.45 10.68 1.63
N ASP A 43 -4.91 10.58 2.86
CA ASP A 43 -4.22 11.15 4.01
C ASP A 43 -2.99 10.34 4.46
N GLN A 44 -2.80 9.11 3.97
CA GLN A 44 -1.56 8.38 4.19
C GLN A 44 -0.37 9.13 3.57
N GLU A 45 0.74 9.21 4.31
CA GLU A 45 1.88 10.06 3.97
C GLU A 45 2.50 9.70 2.62
N ARG A 46 2.68 8.42 2.34
CA ARG A 46 3.22 7.91 1.08
C ARG A 46 2.44 8.46 -0.13
N TRP A 47 1.10 8.31 -0.14
CA TRP A 47 0.28 8.75 -1.27
C TRP A 47 0.39 10.25 -1.51
N LYS A 48 0.29 11.03 -0.43
CA LYS A 48 0.26 12.49 -0.47
C LYS A 48 1.62 13.13 -0.76
N LYS A 49 2.71 12.52 -0.26
CA LYS A 49 4.04 13.12 -0.31
C LYS A 49 4.91 12.61 -1.45
N ALA A 50 4.69 11.38 -1.91
CA ALA A 50 5.51 10.75 -2.92
C ALA A 50 4.72 10.38 -4.18
N ASP A 51 3.67 9.58 -4.06
CA ASP A 51 3.04 8.95 -5.20
C ASP A 51 2.21 9.93 -6.04
N GLU A 52 1.33 10.75 -5.43
CA GLU A 52 0.56 11.74 -6.17
C GLU A 52 1.42 12.77 -6.89
N PRO A 53 2.42 13.41 -6.25
CA PRO A 53 3.29 14.34 -6.95
C PRO A 53 3.96 13.73 -8.18
N ALA A 54 4.47 12.49 -8.06
CA ALA A 54 5.13 11.79 -9.15
C ALA A 54 4.15 11.40 -10.28
N MET A 55 2.94 10.94 -9.94
CA MET A 55 1.89 10.64 -10.93
C MET A 55 1.47 11.90 -11.67
N LYS A 56 1.17 12.96 -10.94
CA LYS A 56 0.74 14.24 -11.51
C LYS A 56 1.80 14.81 -12.45
N GLU A 57 3.05 14.88 -12.03
CA GLU A 57 4.16 15.35 -12.86
C GLU A 57 4.29 14.50 -14.13
N SER A 58 4.19 13.16 -14.01
CA SER A 58 4.31 12.24 -15.14
C SER A 58 3.16 12.40 -16.14
N ILE A 59 1.92 12.56 -15.67
CA ILE A 59 0.75 12.79 -16.52
C ILE A 59 0.86 14.13 -17.25
N GLU A 60 1.20 15.21 -16.54
CA GLU A 60 1.34 16.55 -17.11
C GLU A 60 2.52 16.63 -18.10
N ALA A 61 3.65 15.99 -17.80
CA ALA A 61 4.79 15.90 -18.71
C ALA A 61 4.48 15.15 -20.01
N ALA A 62 3.54 14.18 -19.94
CA ALA A 62 3.03 13.46 -21.11
C ALA A 62 1.95 14.25 -21.88
N GLY A 63 1.60 15.47 -21.45
CA GLY A 63 0.58 16.32 -22.07
C GLY A 63 -0.85 16.00 -21.61
N GLY A 64 -1.04 15.17 -20.60
CA GLY A 64 -2.32 14.86 -19.98
C GLY A 64 -2.73 15.91 -18.94
N THR A 65 -3.95 15.77 -18.45
CA THR A 65 -4.50 16.55 -17.33
C THR A 65 -4.82 15.60 -16.17
N TYR A 66 -4.41 15.95 -14.97
CA TYR A 66 -4.65 15.18 -13.75
C TYR A 66 -5.91 15.66 -13.03
N THR A 67 -6.76 14.73 -12.61
CA THR A 67 -7.83 14.96 -11.61
C THR A 67 -7.85 13.83 -10.61
N ARG A 68 -8.41 14.07 -9.41
CA ARG A 68 -8.46 13.04 -8.38
C ARG A 68 -9.73 13.08 -7.55
N THR A 69 -9.98 11.96 -6.89
CA THR A 69 -10.95 11.77 -5.82
C THR A 69 -10.29 11.11 -4.61
N ASP A 70 -10.96 11.12 -3.47
CA ASP A 70 -10.49 10.52 -2.23
C ASP A 70 -11.67 9.88 -1.50
N ALA A 71 -11.65 8.57 -1.41
CA ALA A 71 -12.73 7.77 -0.82
C ALA A 71 -12.76 7.83 0.72
N LYS A 72 -11.70 8.32 1.36
CA LYS A 72 -11.59 8.44 2.83
C LYS A 72 -11.97 7.15 3.56
N THR A 73 -11.39 6.04 3.11
CA THR A 73 -11.62 4.67 3.60
C THR A 73 -13.05 4.11 3.40
N SER A 74 -13.91 4.78 2.63
CA SER A 74 -15.27 4.30 2.33
C SER A 74 -15.36 3.70 0.93
N SER A 75 -15.70 2.41 0.85
CA SER A 75 -15.91 1.70 -0.43
C SER A 75 -17.10 2.28 -1.21
N GLU A 76 -18.18 2.69 -0.54
CA GLU A 76 -19.35 3.31 -1.17
C GLU A 76 -18.99 4.69 -1.75
N GLN A 77 -18.16 5.47 -1.03
CA GLN A 77 -17.67 6.73 -1.55
C GLN A 77 -16.81 6.50 -2.78
N GLN A 78 -15.94 5.47 -2.78
CA GLN A 78 -15.11 5.16 -3.92
C GLN A 78 -15.90 4.77 -5.17
N LEU A 79 -16.99 4.02 -5.04
CA LEU A 79 -17.91 3.75 -6.14
C LEU A 79 -18.47 5.05 -6.74
N THR A 80 -18.94 5.96 -5.87
CA THR A 80 -19.43 7.29 -6.29
C THR A 80 -18.33 8.12 -6.96
N ASP A 81 -17.12 8.07 -6.44
CA ASP A 81 -15.96 8.79 -6.94
C ASP A 81 -15.59 8.34 -8.36
N ILE A 82 -15.61 7.04 -8.62
CA ILE A 82 -15.34 6.50 -9.96
C ILE A 82 -16.44 6.92 -10.94
N ASP A 83 -17.72 6.87 -10.53
CA ASP A 83 -18.83 7.36 -11.36
C ASP A 83 -18.67 8.84 -11.71
N ASN A 84 -18.22 9.66 -10.76
CA ASN A 84 -17.92 11.07 -10.99
C ASN A 84 -16.76 11.26 -11.97
N LEU A 85 -15.69 10.45 -11.88
CA LEU A 85 -14.58 10.51 -12.83
C LEU A 85 -15.03 10.11 -14.24
N LEU A 86 -15.79 9.02 -14.37
CA LEU A 86 -16.38 8.61 -15.64
C LEU A 86 -17.30 9.69 -16.23
N GLY A 87 -18.13 10.33 -15.39
CA GLY A 87 -18.99 11.46 -15.78
C GLY A 87 -18.23 12.71 -16.22
N GLN A 88 -16.98 12.89 -15.78
CA GLN A 88 -16.07 13.94 -16.26
C GLN A 88 -15.42 13.63 -17.60
N GLY A 89 -15.58 12.40 -18.11
CA GLY A 89 -15.00 11.98 -19.37
C GLY A 89 -13.51 11.68 -19.28
N VAL A 90 -13.05 11.09 -18.18
CA VAL A 90 -11.65 10.64 -18.07
C VAL A 90 -11.33 9.61 -19.14
N GLY A 91 -10.14 9.69 -19.71
CA GLY A 91 -9.66 8.73 -20.70
C GLY A 91 -8.98 7.50 -20.09
N ALA A 92 -8.67 7.52 -18.81
CA ALA A 92 -8.21 6.39 -18.01
C ALA A 92 -8.39 6.67 -16.52
N ILE A 93 -8.46 5.61 -15.72
CA ILE A 93 -8.52 5.69 -14.25
C ILE A 93 -7.32 4.96 -13.67
N ILE A 94 -6.58 5.62 -12.76
CA ILE A 94 -5.62 4.99 -11.85
C ILE A 94 -6.37 4.77 -10.53
N LEU A 95 -6.50 3.52 -10.12
CA LEU A 95 -7.33 3.13 -8.99
C LEU A 95 -6.50 2.48 -7.90
N LEU A 96 -6.41 3.15 -6.75
CA LEU A 96 -5.98 2.57 -5.49
C LEU A 96 -7.23 2.11 -4.75
N SER A 97 -7.62 0.84 -4.90
CA SER A 97 -8.89 0.34 -4.37
C SER A 97 -8.89 0.26 -2.85
N LYS A 98 -10.02 0.63 -2.22
CA LYS A 98 -10.28 0.35 -0.79
C LYS A 98 -10.66 -1.10 -0.57
N ASP A 99 -11.51 -1.63 -1.43
CA ASP A 99 -12.01 -3.00 -1.38
C ASP A 99 -12.17 -3.51 -2.82
N THR A 100 -11.43 -4.57 -3.15
CA THR A 100 -11.35 -5.08 -4.52
C THR A 100 -12.59 -5.86 -4.95
N GLU A 101 -13.39 -6.34 -4.00
CA GLU A 101 -14.67 -7.01 -4.29
C GLU A 101 -15.79 -5.99 -4.47
N VAL A 102 -15.90 -5.01 -3.57
CA VAL A 102 -16.94 -3.97 -3.62
C VAL A 102 -16.82 -3.09 -4.85
N ILE A 103 -15.61 -2.89 -5.38
CA ILE A 103 -15.36 -2.00 -6.51
C ILE A 103 -15.80 -2.57 -7.87
N GLN A 104 -16.08 -3.87 -8.01
CA GLN A 104 -16.38 -4.54 -9.28
C GLN A 104 -17.46 -3.84 -10.13
N PRO A 105 -18.59 -3.38 -9.58
CA PRO A 105 -19.60 -2.68 -10.38
C PRO A 105 -19.11 -1.38 -11.04
N ALA A 106 -18.11 -0.72 -10.43
CA ALA A 106 -17.50 0.47 -11.03
C ALA A 106 -16.52 0.12 -12.14
N LEU A 107 -15.82 -1.00 -12.02
CA LEU A 107 -14.96 -1.54 -13.07
C LEU A 107 -15.78 -1.95 -14.31
N ASP A 108 -16.92 -2.60 -14.11
CA ASP A 108 -17.85 -2.94 -15.20
C ASP A 108 -18.30 -1.66 -15.94
N ARG A 109 -18.66 -0.59 -15.21
CA ARG A 109 -19.06 0.68 -15.82
C ARG A 109 -17.92 1.38 -16.57
N ALA A 110 -16.70 1.27 -16.08
CA ALA A 110 -15.51 1.78 -16.79
C ALA A 110 -15.29 1.00 -18.10
N ALA A 111 -15.42 -0.32 -18.06
CA ALA A 111 -15.33 -1.19 -19.23
C ALA A 111 -16.43 -0.90 -20.27
N ASP A 112 -17.68 -0.72 -19.84
CA ASP A 112 -18.81 -0.34 -20.69
C ASP A 112 -18.59 1.00 -21.44
N GLN A 113 -17.73 1.86 -20.91
CA GLN A 113 -17.37 3.15 -21.50
C GLN A 113 -16.01 3.13 -22.21
N ASP A 114 -15.40 1.97 -22.39
CA ASP A 114 -14.04 1.81 -22.95
C ASP A 114 -12.97 2.63 -22.19
N VAL A 115 -13.15 2.86 -20.87
CA VAL A 115 -12.19 3.55 -20.02
C VAL A 115 -11.27 2.53 -19.34
N PRO A 116 -9.99 2.44 -19.71
CA PRO A 116 -9.07 1.52 -19.10
C PRO A 116 -8.78 1.87 -17.63
N VAL A 117 -8.60 0.83 -16.80
CA VAL A 117 -8.27 0.96 -15.39
C VAL A 117 -6.87 0.43 -15.13
N ILE A 118 -6.09 1.23 -14.43
CA ILE A 118 -4.78 0.85 -13.89
C ILE A 118 -4.98 0.60 -12.41
N ALA A 119 -4.97 -0.67 -12.01
CA ALA A 119 -4.95 -1.08 -10.62
C ALA A 119 -3.57 -0.74 -10.02
N TYR A 120 -3.52 0.28 -9.21
CA TYR A 120 -2.31 0.79 -8.62
C TYR A 120 -2.18 0.31 -7.19
N ASP A 121 -1.05 -0.35 -6.89
CA ASP A 121 -0.71 -0.91 -5.58
C ASP A 121 -1.61 -2.09 -5.15
N ARG A 122 -2.94 -1.94 -5.17
CA ARG A 122 -3.92 -2.96 -4.76
C ARG A 122 -4.23 -3.92 -5.90
N LEU A 123 -4.19 -5.24 -5.63
CA LEU A 123 -4.47 -6.26 -6.63
C LEU A 123 -5.94 -6.23 -7.05
N ILE A 124 -6.17 -5.95 -8.32
CA ILE A 124 -7.46 -6.15 -8.99
C ILE A 124 -7.20 -7.03 -10.20
N GLU A 125 -7.84 -8.18 -10.27
CA GLU A 125 -7.79 -9.07 -11.42
C GLU A 125 -8.97 -8.79 -12.35
N GLY A 126 -8.73 -8.76 -13.67
CA GLY A 126 -9.78 -8.54 -14.66
C GLY A 126 -9.24 -8.37 -16.08
N GLU A 127 -10.12 -8.58 -17.07
CA GLU A 127 -9.81 -8.25 -18.45
C GLU A 127 -9.67 -6.73 -18.61
N ASN A 128 -8.68 -6.27 -19.35
CA ASN A 128 -8.37 -4.83 -19.56
C ASN A 128 -7.97 -4.05 -18.31
N ILE A 129 -7.60 -4.71 -17.23
CA ILE A 129 -7.01 -4.09 -16.05
C ILE A 129 -5.49 -4.29 -16.09
N PHE A 130 -4.74 -3.20 -16.02
CA PHE A 130 -3.29 -3.24 -15.87
C PHE A 130 -2.93 -3.05 -14.38
N TYR A 131 -2.38 -4.09 -13.78
CA TYR A 131 -1.94 -4.05 -12.38
C TYR A 131 -0.48 -3.66 -12.27
N ILE A 132 -0.17 -2.72 -11.38
CA ILE A 132 1.19 -2.30 -11.05
C ILE A 132 1.36 -2.17 -9.53
N THR A 133 2.36 -2.85 -9.01
CA THR A 133 2.73 -2.83 -7.59
C THR A 133 4.22 -3.14 -7.42
N PHE A 134 4.68 -3.19 -6.17
CA PHE A 134 5.98 -3.73 -5.79
C PHE A 134 5.95 -5.26 -5.70
N ASP A 135 7.13 -5.88 -5.61
CA ASP A 135 7.25 -7.28 -5.19
C ASP A 135 7.07 -7.36 -3.65
N ASN A 136 5.81 -7.30 -3.21
CA ASN A 136 5.45 -7.23 -1.80
C ASN A 136 5.94 -8.44 -1.01
N LYS A 137 5.99 -9.61 -1.65
CA LYS A 137 6.55 -10.80 -1.03
C LYS A 137 8.06 -10.64 -0.77
N ARG A 138 8.77 -10.05 -1.73
CA ARG A 138 10.18 -9.71 -1.54
C ARG A 138 10.40 -8.66 -0.47
N VAL A 139 9.50 -7.67 -0.36
CA VAL A 139 9.54 -6.65 0.70
C VAL A 139 9.35 -7.31 2.07
N GLY A 140 8.32 -8.12 2.26
CA GLY A 140 8.09 -8.86 3.50
C GLY A 140 9.27 -9.75 3.88
N LYS A 141 9.89 -10.42 2.90
CA LYS A 141 11.09 -11.20 3.13
C LYS A 141 12.27 -10.36 3.63
N ILE A 142 12.48 -9.17 3.06
CA ILE A 142 13.54 -8.25 3.52
C ILE A 142 13.29 -7.79 4.95
N ILE A 143 12.04 -7.47 5.31
CA ILE A 143 11.66 -7.11 6.68
C ILE A 143 11.98 -8.28 7.62
N GLY A 144 11.51 -9.48 7.30
CA GLY A 144 11.77 -10.69 8.10
C GLY A 144 13.27 -11.00 8.26
N GLU A 145 14.02 -11.05 7.15
CA GLU A 145 15.48 -11.30 7.17
C GLU A 145 16.22 -10.26 8.03
N THR A 146 15.79 -9.00 7.97
CA THR A 146 16.43 -7.90 8.74
C THR A 146 16.18 -8.07 10.23
N ILE A 147 14.93 -8.29 10.63
CA ILE A 147 14.57 -8.43 12.05
C ILE A 147 15.16 -9.71 12.65
N LEU A 148 15.09 -10.84 11.94
CA LEU A 148 15.75 -12.09 12.38
C LEU A 148 17.27 -11.93 12.54
N GLY A 149 17.90 -11.08 11.71
CA GLY A 149 19.32 -10.79 11.83
C GLY A 149 19.67 -9.93 13.06
N LEU A 150 18.74 -9.11 13.54
CA LEU A 150 18.91 -8.26 14.72
C LEU A 150 18.51 -8.99 16.01
N VAL A 151 17.46 -9.77 15.97
CA VAL A 151 16.88 -10.50 17.11
C VAL A 151 16.67 -11.96 16.70
N PRO A 152 17.70 -12.83 16.76
CA PRO A 152 17.63 -14.20 16.25
C PRO A 152 16.83 -15.16 17.14
N GLU A 153 16.41 -14.73 18.32
CA GLU A 153 15.60 -15.49 19.28
C GLU A 153 14.74 -14.55 20.13
N GLY A 154 13.55 -14.97 20.53
CA GLY A 154 12.65 -14.20 21.39
C GLY A 154 11.22 -14.07 20.86
N ASN A 155 10.45 -13.22 21.52
CA ASN A 155 9.02 -13.02 21.32
C ASN A 155 8.76 -11.91 20.28
N TYR A 156 8.06 -12.27 19.22
CA TYR A 156 7.74 -11.34 18.12
C TYR A 156 6.27 -10.95 18.11
N ALA A 157 5.99 -9.67 17.88
CA ALA A 157 4.66 -9.20 17.54
C ALA A 157 4.61 -8.82 16.04
N ILE A 158 3.57 -9.26 15.33
CA ILE A 158 3.37 -8.95 13.93
C ILE A 158 2.10 -8.09 13.79
N ILE A 159 2.28 -6.90 13.23
CA ILE A 159 1.21 -5.92 12.96
C ILE A 159 0.95 -5.94 11.46
N LEU A 160 -0.02 -6.74 11.04
CA LEU A 160 -0.41 -6.90 9.64
C LEU A 160 -1.22 -5.72 9.14
N GLY A 161 -1.21 -5.49 7.83
CA GLY A 161 -2.07 -4.53 7.15
C GLY A 161 -3.55 -4.91 7.13
N ASP A 162 -4.32 -4.23 6.29
CA ASP A 162 -5.76 -4.47 6.13
C ASP A 162 -6.02 -5.86 5.53
N ALA A 163 -6.89 -6.65 6.16
CA ALA A 163 -7.20 -8.02 5.72
C ALA A 163 -7.89 -8.09 4.34
N THR A 164 -8.46 -6.97 3.86
CA THR A 164 -9.08 -6.89 2.52
C THR A 164 -8.07 -6.56 1.43
N ASP A 165 -6.81 -6.33 1.80
CA ASP A 165 -5.72 -6.03 0.89
C ASP A 165 -4.77 -7.23 0.75
N ALA A 166 -4.67 -7.77 -0.46
CA ALA A 166 -3.78 -8.90 -0.76
C ALA A 166 -2.30 -8.60 -0.41
N ASN A 167 -1.88 -7.32 -0.37
CA ASN A 167 -0.51 -6.96 -0.02
C ASN A 167 -0.15 -7.37 1.40
N ALA A 168 -1.09 -7.30 2.36
CA ALA A 168 -0.85 -7.78 3.71
C ALA A 168 -0.46 -9.27 3.71
N GLN A 169 -1.21 -10.10 2.99
CA GLN A 169 -0.86 -11.52 2.90
C GLN A 169 0.48 -11.75 2.15
N PHE A 170 0.76 -10.98 1.08
CA PHE A 170 2.03 -11.11 0.37
C PHE A 170 3.24 -10.73 1.23
N LEU A 171 3.13 -9.68 2.03
CA LEU A 171 4.16 -9.29 2.98
C LEU A 171 4.37 -10.37 4.04
N ARG A 172 3.28 -10.88 4.62
CA ARG A 172 3.33 -11.98 5.61
C ARG A 172 3.94 -13.26 5.04
N ASP A 173 3.58 -13.62 3.81
CA ASP A 173 4.19 -14.76 3.10
C ASP A 173 5.69 -14.56 2.92
N GLY A 174 6.12 -13.34 2.62
CA GLY A 174 7.53 -12.99 2.53
C GLY A 174 8.27 -13.14 3.86
N MET A 175 7.67 -12.70 4.96
CA MET A 175 8.22 -12.90 6.31
C MET A 175 8.36 -14.40 6.63
N THR A 176 7.37 -15.22 6.24
CA THR A 176 7.44 -16.68 6.38
C THR A 176 8.59 -17.28 5.56
N GLU A 177 8.79 -16.81 4.32
CA GLU A 177 9.96 -17.25 3.51
C GLU A 177 11.31 -16.83 4.11
N ALA A 178 11.35 -15.77 4.90
CA ALA A 178 12.52 -15.38 5.67
C ALA A 178 12.80 -16.31 6.85
N GLY A 179 11.80 -17.05 7.32
CA GLY A 179 11.90 -17.94 8.48
C GLY A 179 11.15 -17.44 9.71
N VAL A 180 10.30 -16.39 9.59
CA VAL A 180 9.41 -15.97 10.68
C VAL A 180 8.29 -17.00 10.82
N PRO A 181 8.12 -17.65 11.99
CA PRO A 181 7.13 -18.72 12.17
C PRO A 181 5.68 -18.19 12.11
N ALA A 182 4.73 -19.11 12.11
CA ALA A 182 3.32 -18.79 12.30
C ALA A 182 3.05 -18.40 13.76
N LEU A 183 1.92 -17.75 14.00
CA LEU A 183 1.42 -17.51 15.36
C LEU A 183 1.28 -18.86 16.10
N ASP A 184 1.71 -18.92 17.36
CA ASP A 184 1.68 -20.10 18.22
C ASP A 184 2.52 -21.31 17.71
N ASP A 185 3.47 -21.08 16.79
CA ASP A 185 4.47 -22.08 16.40
C ASP A 185 5.73 -21.87 17.24
N ASP A 186 5.83 -22.62 18.33
CA ASP A 186 6.88 -22.53 19.36
C ASP A 186 8.00 -23.58 19.20
N ASP A 187 8.10 -24.22 18.03
CA ASP A 187 9.14 -25.25 17.76
C ASP A 187 10.55 -24.68 17.52
N GLY A 188 10.75 -23.36 17.56
CA GLY A 188 11.99 -22.67 17.21
C GLY A 188 12.50 -21.67 18.25
N PRO A 189 13.54 -20.88 17.89
CA PRO A 189 14.06 -19.82 18.76
C PRO A 189 13.22 -18.55 18.75
N ILE A 190 12.31 -18.40 17.78
CA ILE A 190 11.38 -17.28 17.64
C ILE A 190 9.99 -17.79 17.98
N ASP A 191 9.30 -17.07 18.84
CA ASP A 191 7.90 -17.27 19.15
C ASP A 191 7.10 -16.03 18.66
N VAL A 192 6.14 -16.25 17.76
CA VAL A 192 5.21 -15.19 17.35
C VAL A 192 4.04 -15.20 18.35
N VAL A 193 4.13 -14.35 19.35
CA VAL A 193 3.17 -14.26 20.46
C VAL A 193 1.95 -13.41 20.14
N PHE A 194 1.99 -12.64 19.04
CA PHE A 194 0.89 -11.80 18.60
C PHE A 194 0.94 -11.56 17.09
N GLU A 195 -0.20 -11.75 16.42
CA GLU A 195 -0.36 -11.45 15.00
C GLU A 195 -1.77 -10.94 14.74
N GLN A 196 -1.92 -9.70 14.24
CA GLN A 196 -3.23 -9.09 14.05
C GLN A 196 -3.27 -8.15 12.85
N ASN A 197 -4.35 -8.24 12.05
CA ASN A 197 -4.63 -7.27 11.00
C ASN A 197 -5.02 -5.91 11.55
N THR A 198 -4.67 -4.88 10.81
CA THR A 198 -4.95 -3.47 11.13
C THR A 198 -5.85 -2.89 10.05
N PRO A 199 -7.14 -2.69 10.32
CA PRO A 199 -8.04 -2.07 9.36
C PRO A 199 -7.51 -0.72 8.86
N ASP A 200 -7.67 -0.49 7.55
CA ASP A 200 -7.22 0.73 6.87
C ASP A 200 -5.71 1.01 6.96
N TRP A 201 -4.88 0.04 7.39
CA TRP A 201 -3.45 0.26 7.65
C TRP A 201 -3.20 1.41 8.64
N SER A 202 -4.14 1.65 9.55
CA SER A 202 -4.16 2.85 10.37
C SER A 202 -3.14 2.85 11.50
N THR A 203 -2.49 3.99 11.71
CA THR A 203 -1.52 4.19 12.82
C THR A 203 -2.19 3.96 14.19
N GLU A 204 -3.43 4.44 14.39
CA GLU A 204 -4.18 4.24 15.63
C GLU A 204 -4.54 2.78 15.85
N GLY A 205 -4.97 2.07 14.80
CA GLY A 205 -5.25 0.63 14.84
C GLY A 205 -4.01 -0.18 15.23
N ALA A 206 -2.86 0.15 14.64
CA ALA A 206 -1.59 -0.49 14.95
C ALA A 206 -1.13 -0.23 16.39
N ARG A 207 -1.32 0.99 16.90
CA ARG A 207 -1.07 1.30 18.31
C ARG A 207 -1.93 0.43 19.22
N ASN A 208 -3.24 0.33 18.96
CA ASN A 208 -4.14 -0.49 19.75
C ASN A 208 -3.77 -1.99 19.70
N ASN A 209 -3.37 -2.49 18.52
CA ASN A 209 -2.86 -3.85 18.35
C ASN A 209 -1.58 -4.08 19.16
N MET A 210 -0.65 -3.12 19.15
CA MET A 210 0.58 -3.23 19.94
C MET A 210 0.31 -3.16 21.46
N GLU A 211 -0.63 -2.31 21.91
CA GLU A 211 -1.09 -2.30 23.31
C GLU A 211 -1.68 -3.66 23.70
N ALA A 212 -2.44 -4.31 22.82
CA ALA A 212 -2.98 -5.65 23.04
C ALA A 212 -1.86 -6.70 23.08
N ALA A 213 -0.88 -6.64 22.18
CA ALA A 213 0.28 -7.52 22.17
C ALA A 213 1.04 -7.46 23.50
N LEU A 214 1.37 -6.23 23.96
CA LEU A 214 2.07 -6.01 25.23
C LEU A 214 1.32 -6.60 26.45
N ASN A 215 -0.01 -6.57 26.42
CA ASN A 215 -0.84 -7.10 27.49
C ASN A 215 -1.08 -8.62 27.40
N SER A 216 -0.81 -9.25 26.25
CA SER A 216 -1.07 -10.67 26.02
C SER A 216 0.06 -11.59 26.48
N THR A 217 1.27 -11.07 26.69
CA THR A 217 2.45 -11.84 27.12
C THR A 217 2.49 -12.09 28.62
N ASP A 218 3.18 -13.17 29.03
CA ASP A 218 3.47 -13.50 30.45
C ASP A 218 4.98 -13.82 30.58
N PRO A 219 5.79 -12.91 31.16
CA PRO A 219 5.39 -11.64 31.80
C PRO A 219 4.84 -10.59 30.80
N VAL A 220 4.02 -9.67 31.31
CA VAL A 220 3.50 -8.54 30.52
C VAL A 220 4.65 -7.72 29.96
N ASN A 221 4.51 -7.24 28.70
CA ASN A 221 5.51 -6.50 27.94
C ASN A 221 6.74 -7.34 27.48
N ASP A 222 6.61 -8.64 27.39
CA ASP A 222 7.67 -9.55 26.94
C ASP A 222 7.67 -9.67 25.40
N ILE A 223 8.08 -8.60 24.74
CA ILE A 223 8.23 -8.50 23.29
C ILE A 223 9.66 -8.09 22.96
N ASP A 224 10.34 -8.84 22.09
CA ASP A 224 11.73 -8.60 21.70
C ASP A 224 11.86 -7.94 20.32
N ALA A 225 10.88 -8.10 19.44
CA ALA A 225 10.84 -7.47 18.12
C ALA A 225 9.42 -7.27 17.59
N VAL A 226 9.27 -6.31 16.68
CA VAL A 226 8.01 -6.05 16.00
C VAL A 226 8.23 -6.05 14.48
N LEU A 227 7.35 -6.75 13.75
CA LEU A 227 7.25 -6.67 12.30
C LEU A 227 5.95 -5.94 11.95
N ALA A 228 6.05 -4.67 11.59
CA ALA A 228 4.93 -3.92 11.05
C ALA A 228 5.02 -3.89 9.53
N GLU A 229 3.89 -4.00 8.85
CA GLU A 229 3.86 -4.08 7.39
C GLU A 229 3.94 -2.73 6.70
N ASN A 230 3.86 -1.59 7.45
CA ASN A 230 4.23 -0.28 6.94
C ASN A 230 4.74 0.66 8.05
N ASP A 231 5.31 1.80 7.65
CA ASP A 231 5.92 2.80 8.53
C ASP A 231 4.91 3.55 9.40
N GLY A 232 3.69 3.80 8.88
CA GLY A 232 2.61 4.41 9.64
C GLY A 232 2.19 3.54 10.83
N MET A 233 2.03 2.23 10.59
CA MET A 233 1.73 1.25 11.64
C MET A 233 2.92 1.05 12.59
N ALA A 234 4.15 0.99 12.05
CA ALA A 234 5.36 0.97 12.89
C ALA A 234 5.40 2.17 13.85
N GLY A 235 5.00 3.35 13.36
CA GLY A 235 4.87 4.57 14.19
C GLY A 235 3.87 4.39 15.34
N GLY A 236 2.69 3.84 15.06
CA GLY A 236 1.69 3.53 16.08
C GLY A 236 2.18 2.50 17.12
N ALA A 237 2.85 1.44 16.65
CA ALA A 237 3.46 0.45 17.54
C ALA A 237 4.53 1.06 18.45
N ILE A 238 5.38 1.97 17.93
CA ILE A 238 6.38 2.70 18.71
C ILE A 238 5.71 3.53 19.82
N GLU A 239 4.60 4.20 19.55
CA GLU A 239 3.88 4.99 20.58
C GLU A 239 3.42 4.09 21.75
N ALA A 240 2.95 2.88 21.47
CA ALA A 240 2.56 1.92 22.51
C ALA A 240 3.77 1.38 23.30
N LEU A 241 4.87 1.09 22.61
CA LEU A 241 6.13 0.65 23.24
C LEU A 241 6.72 1.75 24.15
N ASP A 242 6.75 2.98 23.68
CA ASP A 242 7.23 4.15 24.45
C ASP A 242 6.41 4.38 25.72
N ALA A 243 5.10 4.14 25.67
CA ALA A 243 4.22 4.30 26.82
C ALA A 243 4.57 3.36 28.00
N VAL A 244 5.18 2.22 27.71
CA VAL A 244 5.67 1.25 28.73
C VAL A 244 7.19 1.29 28.94
N GLY A 245 7.89 2.19 28.21
CA GLY A 245 9.34 2.34 28.33
C GLY A 245 10.12 1.19 27.68
N LEU A 246 9.54 0.50 26.69
CA LEU A 246 10.18 -0.59 25.97
C LEU A 246 10.71 -0.08 24.61
N THR A 247 11.94 -0.48 24.28
CA THR A 247 12.55 -0.18 22.97
C THR A 247 13.06 -1.47 22.37
N VAL A 248 12.51 -1.83 21.22
CA VAL A 248 12.86 -3.06 20.49
C VAL A 248 13.04 -2.75 19.00
N PRO A 249 13.79 -3.57 18.24
CA PRO A 249 13.81 -3.47 16.79
C PRO A 249 12.44 -3.59 16.17
N ILE A 250 12.14 -2.71 15.22
CA ILE A 250 10.86 -2.71 14.51
C ILE A 250 11.08 -2.57 13.00
N GLY A 251 10.40 -3.42 12.21
CA GLY A 251 10.40 -3.35 10.76
C GLY A 251 9.24 -2.51 10.24
N GLY A 252 9.40 -1.98 9.03
CA GLY A 252 8.37 -1.24 8.29
C GLY A 252 8.77 -1.05 6.83
N GLN A 253 7.93 -0.36 6.05
CA GLN A 253 8.19 0.06 4.67
C GLN A 253 7.45 1.36 4.36
N ASP A 254 7.62 1.90 3.18
CA ASP A 254 7.04 3.09 2.54
C ASP A 254 7.98 4.30 2.53
N GLY A 255 8.87 4.44 3.49
CA GLY A 255 9.81 5.54 3.57
C GLY A 255 9.19 6.84 4.08
N ASP A 256 8.26 6.73 5.03
CA ASP A 256 7.70 7.88 5.73
C ASP A 256 8.79 8.72 6.38
N ILE A 257 8.64 10.05 6.35
CA ILE A 257 9.66 10.98 6.87
C ILE A 257 10.01 10.66 8.33
N ALA A 258 9.01 10.31 9.13
CA ALA A 258 9.22 9.95 10.54
C ALA A 258 10.06 8.67 10.69
N ALA A 259 9.80 7.65 9.85
CA ALA A 259 10.57 6.41 9.85
C ALA A 259 12.00 6.63 9.36
N LEU A 260 12.18 7.36 8.25
CA LEU A 260 13.51 7.71 7.73
C LEU A 260 14.34 8.47 8.77
N ASN A 261 13.73 9.39 9.53
CA ASN A 261 14.40 10.10 10.60
C ASN A 261 14.81 9.16 11.75
N ARG A 262 13.95 8.22 12.16
CA ARG A 262 14.29 7.23 13.19
C ARG A 262 15.49 6.38 12.76
N VAL A 263 15.46 5.84 11.53
CA VAL A 263 16.57 5.06 10.98
C VAL A 263 17.88 5.87 10.90
N ALA A 264 17.81 7.16 10.58
CA ALA A 264 18.99 8.02 10.50
C ALA A 264 19.57 8.38 11.87
N LEU A 265 18.77 8.35 12.92
CA LEU A 265 19.18 8.72 14.28
C LEU A 265 19.61 7.50 15.14
N GLY A 266 19.29 6.29 14.73
CA GLY A 266 19.57 5.02 15.40
C GLY A 266 18.42 4.61 16.28
#